data_4d8925ba52cab977cbd1a4e90de75250
#
_entry.id   4d8925ba52cab977cbd1a4e90de75250
#
_cell.length_a   1.000
_cell.length_b   1.000
_cell.length_c   1.000
_cell.angle_alpha   90.00
_cell.angle_beta   90.00
_cell.angle_gamma   90.00
#
_symmetry.space_group_name_H-M   'P 1'
#
loop_
_entity.id
_entity.type
_entity.pdbx_description
1 polymer ?
#
loop_
_entity_poly.entity_id
_entity_poly.type
_entity_poly.pdbx_seq_one_letter_code
_entity_poly.pdbx_strand_id
1 'polypeptide(L)'
;MEVLSNMKIIKNGTYVSTPNKLRKAIQHFSVDDKLQAQEFDPYNWIEAEVTAIVTTGACSQQYNVNNNVYVENDVEFYIYRNQSWSWITADNLLVGDYLFSDHSKVERISLLHHLDTVLEGCILTSNTNFFAGGYLVK
;
A
#
# COMPACT_ATOMS: atom_id res chain seq x y z
N MET A 1 6.90 19.71 -18.05
CA MET A 1 7.58 18.87 -17.06
C MET A 1 6.62 17.86 -16.53
N GLU A 2 7.08 16.65 -16.44
CA GLU A 2 6.24 15.58 -15.93
C GLU A 2 6.04 15.73 -14.44
N VAL A 3 4.79 15.61 -14.01
CA VAL A 3 4.45 15.62 -12.61
C VAL A 3 4.59 14.18 -12.09
N LEU A 4 5.39 13.99 -11.04
CA LEU A 4 5.62 12.67 -10.46
C LEU A 4 4.50 12.21 -9.52
N SER A 5 3.36 12.91 -9.52
CA SER A 5 2.13 12.42 -8.90
C SER A 5 1.57 11.27 -9.73
N ASN A 6 0.78 10.41 -9.13
CA ASN A 6 0.18 9.23 -9.75
C ASN A 6 1.17 8.09 -10.02
N MET A 7 2.26 8.05 -9.29
CA MET A 7 3.26 7.00 -9.43
C MET A 7 3.19 5.96 -8.32
N LYS A 8 2.28 6.13 -7.36
CA LYS A 8 2.04 5.16 -6.28
C LYS A 8 3.28 4.85 -5.46
N ILE A 9 4.01 5.89 -5.09
CA ILE A 9 5.23 5.76 -4.31
C ILE A 9 4.89 5.37 -2.87
N ILE A 10 5.60 4.37 -2.35
CA ILE A 10 5.51 3.94 -0.95
C ILE A 10 6.88 4.13 -0.33
N LYS A 11 6.92 4.70 0.87
CA LYS A 11 8.16 5.07 1.54
C LYS A 11 9.10 3.88 1.72
N ASN A 12 10.40 4.11 1.51
CA ASN A 12 11.45 3.13 1.84
C ASN A 12 11.36 2.72 3.29
N GLY A 13 11.64 1.46 3.57
CA GLY A 13 11.53 0.90 4.90
C GLY A 13 10.15 0.34 5.22
N THR A 14 9.13 0.61 4.38
CA THR A 14 7.83 0.00 4.54
C THR A 14 7.96 -1.51 4.35
N TYR A 15 7.43 -2.28 5.30
CA TYR A 15 7.45 -3.73 5.19
C TYR A 15 6.30 -4.21 4.31
N VAL A 16 6.63 -5.09 3.38
CA VAL A 16 5.66 -5.70 2.47
C VAL A 16 5.61 -7.20 2.76
N SER A 17 4.39 -7.73 2.85
CA SER A 17 4.16 -9.10 3.27
C SER A 17 4.50 -10.10 2.16
N THR A 18 5.16 -11.18 2.54
CA THR A 18 5.52 -12.30 1.66
C THR A 18 4.62 -13.50 1.97
N PRO A 19 4.56 -14.53 1.08
CA PRO A 19 3.59 -15.62 1.23
C PRO A 19 3.67 -16.39 2.54
N ASN A 20 4.82 -16.47 3.17
CA ASN A 20 5.02 -17.24 4.39
C ASN A 20 4.72 -16.42 5.67
N LYS A 21 3.91 -15.38 5.56
CA LYS A 21 3.61 -14.44 6.66
C LYS A 21 4.85 -13.73 7.19
N LEU A 22 5.89 -13.68 6.39
CA LEU A 22 7.08 -12.88 6.65
C LEU A 22 6.90 -11.52 6.00
N ARG A 23 7.81 -10.61 6.32
CA ARG A 23 7.80 -9.26 5.76
C ARG A 23 9.22 -8.89 5.33
N LYS A 24 9.30 -8.10 4.26
CA LYS A 24 10.56 -7.60 3.74
C LYS A 24 10.39 -6.13 3.38
N ALA A 25 11.41 -5.30 3.63
CA ALA A 25 11.35 -3.88 3.28
C ALA A 25 11.18 -3.72 1.77
N ILE A 26 10.33 -2.77 1.39
CA ILE A 26 9.90 -2.59 -0.01
C ILE A 26 11.08 -2.41 -0.97
N GLN A 27 12.13 -1.69 -0.57
CA GLN A 27 13.30 -1.45 -1.42
C GLN A 27 14.16 -2.69 -1.65
N HIS A 28 13.91 -3.78 -0.95
CA HIS A 28 14.67 -5.03 -1.08
C HIS A 28 14.00 -6.05 -2.02
N PHE A 29 12.86 -5.69 -2.60
CA PHE A 29 12.20 -6.56 -3.57
C PHE A 29 12.84 -6.45 -4.94
N SER A 30 12.78 -7.54 -5.70
CA SER A 30 13.20 -7.62 -7.09
C SER A 30 12.06 -8.16 -7.93
N VAL A 31 12.12 -7.93 -9.24
CA VAL A 31 11.13 -8.51 -10.17
C VAL A 31 11.10 -10.03 -9.99
N ASP A 32 9.93 -10.59 -10.06
CA ASP A 32 9.60 -12.02 -9.83
C ASP A 32 9.58 -12.46 -8.37
N ASP A 33 9.96 -11.61 -7.42
CA ASP A 33 9.76 -11.92 -6.00
C ASP A 33 8.28 -12.14 -5.70
N LYS A 34 8.01 -13.03 -4.75
CA LYS A 34 6.64 -13.37 -4.37
C LYS A 34 6.11 -12.43 -3.30
N LEU A 35 4.84 -12.08 -3.43
CA LEU A 35 4.11 -11.23 -2.51
C LEU A 35 2.89 -11.99 -1.99
N GLN A 36 2.49 -11.68 -0.76
CA GLN A 36 1.17 -12.05 -0.28
C GLN A 36 0.15 -11.09 -0.87
N ALA A 37 -0.91 -11.62 -1.46
CA ALA A 37 -1.98 -10.85 -2.05
C ALA A 37 -3.33 -11.41 -1.61
N GLN A 38 -4.42 -10.78 -2.04
CA GLN A 38 -5.77 -11.16 -1.66
C GLN A 38 -6.63 -11.34 -2.89
N GLU A 39 -7.37 -12.45 -2.92
CA GLU A 39 -8.41 -12.74 -3.90
C GLU A 39 -9.76 -12.66 -3.21
N PHE A 40 -10.77 -12.09 -3.87
CA PHE A 40 -12.06 -11.83 -3.25
C PHE A 40 -13.20 -12.73 -3.72
N ASP A 41 -12.97 -13.56 -4.74
CA ASP A 41 -13.93 -14.55 -5.21
C ASP A 41 -13.16 -15.78 -5.74
N PRO A 42 -12.89 -16.78 -4.90
CA PRO A 42 -13.14 -16.87 -3.46
C PRO A 42 -12.29 -15.93 -2.62
N TYR A 43 -12.61 -15.82 -1.34
CA TYR A 43 -11.94 -14.93 -0.40
C TYR A 43 -10.73 -15.63 0.20
N ASN A 44 -9.59 -15.55 -0.47
CA ASN A 44 -8.37 -16.27 -0.11
C ASN A 44 -7.12 -15.41 -0.23
N TRP A 45 -6.11 -15.78 0.52
CA TRP A 45 -4.76 -15.33 0.25
C TRP A 45 -4.23 -16.04 -0.98
N ILE A 46 -3.54 -15.30 -1.82
CA ILE A 46 -2.86 -15.83 -3.00
C ILE A 46 -1.43 -15.29 -3.04
N GLU A 47 -0.59 -15.95 -3.85
CA GLU A 47 0.71 -15.39 -4.20
C GLU A 47 0.55 -14.47 -5.40
N ALA A 48 1.19 -13.31 -5.32
CA ALA A 48 1.39 -12.44 -6.46
C ALA A 48 2.88 -12.31 -6.73
N GLU A 49 3.23 -11.69 -7.83
CA GLU A 49 4.62 -11.46 -8.21
C GLU A 49 4.88 -9.98 -8.41
N VAL A 50 6.09 -9.54 -8.05
CA VAL A 50 6.56 -8.21 -8.39
C VAL A 50 6.80 -8.16 -9.89
N THR A 51 6.11 -7.27 -10.58
CA THR A 51 6.28 -7.08 -12.03
C THR A 51 7.20 -5.93 -12.35
N ALA A 52 7.32 -4.97 -11.44
CA ALA A 52 8.27 -3.86 -11.57
C ALA A 52 8.59 -3.32 -10.18
N ILE A 53 9.82 -2.83 -10.02
CA ILE A 53 10.25 -2.10 -8.83
C ILE A 53 11.17 -0.97 -9.26
N VAL A 54 10.86 0.25 -8.85
CA VAL A 54 11.64 1.44 -9.19
C VAL A 54 11.84 2.25 -7.92
N THR A 55 13.08 2.59 -7.62
CA THR A 55 13.42 3.49 -6.52
C THR A 55 13.33 4.91 -7.00
N THR A 56 12.71 5.79 -6.21
CA THR A 56 12.56 7.19 -6.57
C THR A 56 12.52 8.06 -5.31
N GLY A 57 12.89 9.32 -5.46
CA GLY A 57 12.88 10.30 -4.38
C GLY A 57 12.05 11.54 -4.68
N ALA A 58 11.03 11.43 -5.53
CA ALA A 58 10.38 12.62 -6.06
C ALA A 58 8.86 12.58 -5.92
N CYS A 59 8.36 12.77 -4.72
CA CYS A 59 6.95 12.95 -4.45
C CYS A 59 6.78 14.12 -3.51
N SER A 60 5.77 14.95 -3.73
CA SER A 60 5.51 16.11 -2.90
C SER A 60 4.31 15.96 -1.96
N GLN A 61 3.50 14.96 -2.15
CA GLN A 61 2.29 14.76 -1.33
C GLN A 61 2.25 13.33 -0.80
N GLN A 62 2.42 13.20 0.48
CA GLN A 62 2.38 11.90 1.13
C GLN A 62 1.35 11.87 2.24
N TYR A 63 0.85 10.69 2.52
CA TYR A 63 -0.10 10.43 3.58
C TYR A 63 0.47 9.40 4.53
N ASN A 64 0.43 9.71 5.82
CA ASN A 64 0.77 8.80 6.90
C ASN A 64 -0.52 8.16 7.41
N VAL A 65 -0.62 6.85 7.31
CA VAL A 65 -1.79 6.08 7.76
C VAL A 65 -1.38 5.29 8.99
N ASN A 66 -1.93 5.65 10.14
CA ASN A 66 -1.72 4.97 11.44
C ASN A 66 -0.26 4.81 11.86
N ASN A 67 0.66 5.65 11.38
CA ASN A 67 2.10 5.52 11.59
C ASN A 67 2.70 4.21 11.06
N ASN A 68 1.96 3.45 10.25
CA ASN A 68 2.40 2.16 9.71
C ASN A 68 2.83 2.22 8.26
N VAL A 69 2.32 3.19 7.51
CA VAL A 69 2.64 3.32 6.11
C VAL A 69 2.58 4.78 5.68
N TYR A 70 3.55 5.17 4.87
CA TYR A 70 3.62 6.50 4.25
C TYR A 70 3.58 6.31 2.75
N VAL A 71 2.60 6.89 2.08
CA VAL A 71 2.35 6.65 0.66
C VAL A 71 2.03 7.94 -0.07
N GLU A 72 2.26 7.93 -1.37
CA GLU A 72 1.79 8.99 -2.25
C GLU A 72 0.26 8.98 -2.34
N ASN A 73 -0.30 10.12 -2.73
CA ASN A 73 -1.74 10.38 -2.71
C ASN A 73 -2.60 9.42 -3.56
N ASP A 74 -2.02 8.77 -4.54
CA ASP A 74 -2.76 7.92 -5.48
C ASP A 74 -2.65 6.41 -5.20
N VAL A 75 -1.93 6.02 -4.15
CA VAL A 75 -1.94 4.62 -3.69
C VAL A 75 -3.35 4.29 -3.20
N GLU A 76 -3.91 3.19 -3.69
CA GLU A 76 -5.25 2.78 -3.32
C GLU A 76 -5.22 1.79 -2.17
N PHE A 77 -6.11 2.00 -1.20
CA PHE A 77 -6.33 1.11 -0.06
C PHE A 77 -7.70 0.45 -0.18
N TYR A 78 -7.80 -0.80 0.25
CA TYR A 78 -9.08 -1.49 0.30
C TYR A 78 -9.78 -1.13 1.60
N ILE A 79 -10.90 -0.40 1.50
CA ILE A 79 -11.53 0.31 2.62
C ILE A 79 -12.98 -0.11 2.78
N TYR A 80 -13.37 -0.33 4.04
CA TYR A 80 -14.77 -0.51 4.41
C TYR A 80 -15.33 0.84 4.90
N ARG A 81 -16.31 1.33 4.20
CA ARG A 81 -16.99 2.61 4.49
C ARG A 81 -18.43 2.51 4.01
N ASN A 82 -19.37 3.04 4.79
CA ASN A 82 -20.80 3.03 4.41
C ASN A 82 -21.29 1.63 4.03
N GLN A 83 -20.92 0.64 4.84
CA GLN A 83 -21.37 -0.76 4.71
C GLN A 83 -20.89 -1.46 3.42
N SER A 84 -19.84 -0.97 2.79
CA SER A 84 -19.27 -1.63 1.62
C SER A 84 -17.75 -1.48 1.56
N TRP A 85 -17.12 -2.44 0.91
CA TRP A 85 -15.68 -2.40 0.63
C TRP A 85 -15.44 -1.80 -0.76
N SER A 86 -14.44 -0.94 -0.86
CA SER A 86 -14.03 -0.36 -2.14
C SER A 86 -12.59 0.09 -2.10
N TRP A 87 -12.00 0.27 -3.27
CA TRP A 87 -10.66 0.83 -3.41
C TRP A 87 -10.74 2.34 -3.35
N ILE A 88 -10.00 2.93 -2.41
CA ILE A 88 -10.00 4.38 -2.15
C ILE A 88 -8.54 4.85 -2.19
N THR A 89 -8.29 5.92 -2.93
CA THR A 89 -6.96 6.53 -2.97
C THR A 89 -6.62 7.19 -1.64
N ALA A 90 -5.32 7.26 -1.32
CA ALA A 90 -4.86 7.79 -0.04
C ALA A 90 -5.39 9.20 0.25
N ASP A 91 -5.49 10.05 -0.78
CA ASP A 91 -6.01 11.42 -0.63
C ASP A 91 -7.51 11.49 -0.35
N ASN A 92 -8.22 10.39 -0.47
CA ASN A 92 -9.65 10.29 -0.19
C ASN A 92 -9.97 9.46 1.07
N LEU A 93 -8.95 9.02 1.80
CA LEU A 93 -9.14 8.32 3.07
C LEU A 93 -9.72 9.26 4.12
N LEU A 94 -10.43 8.70 5.08
CA LEU A 94 -11.00 9.43 6.22
C LEU A 94 -10.67 8.71 7.52
N VAL A 95 -10.41 9.47 8.58
CA VAL A 95 -10.34 8.89 9.93
C VAL A 95 -11.68 8.21 10.22
N GLY A 96 -11.62 6.99 10.70
CA GLY A 96 -12.81 6.17 10.93
C GLY A 96 -13.07 5.13 9.85
N ASP A 97 -12.44 5.24 8.67
CA ASP A 97 -12.46 4.15 7.69
C ASP A 97 -11.81 2.91 8.27
N TYR A 98 -12.18 1.75 7.75
CA TYR A 98 -11.57 0.47 8.15
C TYR A 98 -10.70 -0.06 7.02
N LEU A 99 -9.49 -0.49 7.40
CA LEU A 99 -8.48 -1.04 6.50
C LEU A 99 -8.52 -2.57 6.55
N PHE A 100 -8.20 -3.20 5.44
CA PHE A 100 -8.03 -4.65 5.38
C PHE A 100 -6.57 -4.99 5.66
N SER A 101 -6.29 -5.81 6.68
CA SER A 101 -4.93 -6.13 7.08
C SER A 101 -4.49 -7.53 6.63
N ASP A 102 -3.17 -7.76 6.66
CA ASP A 102 -2.56 -9.01 6.22
C ASP A 102 -2.84 -10.21 7.15
N HIS A 103 -3.49 -9.96 8.28
CA HIS A 103 -3.94 -11.01 9.19
C HIS A 103 -5.44 -11.28 9.06
N SER A 104 -6.05 -10.88 7.95
CA SER A 104 -7.51 -10.97 7.74
C SER A 104 -8.30 -10.23 8.81
N LYS A 105 -7.73 -9.20 9.37
CA LYS A 105 -8.37 -8.34 10.36
C LYS A 105 -8.74 -7.02 9.74
N VAL A 106 -9.65 -6.34 10.41
CA VAL A 106 -10.07 -4.99 10.04
C VAL A 106 -9.48 -4.03 11.06
N GLU A 107 -8.78 -3.01 10.60
CA GLU A 107 -8.17 -2.01 11.46
C GLU A 107 -8.70 -0.63 11.11
N ARG A 108 -9.10 0.12 12.12
CA ARG A 108 -9.65 1.46 11.94
C ARG A 108 -8.52 2.47 11.68
N ILE A 109 -8.73 3.39 10.74
CA ILE A 109 -7.84 4.54 10.59
C ILE A 109 -8.10 5.49 11.77
N SER A 110 -7.13 5.57 12.67
CA SER A 110 -7.17 6.47 13.82
C SER A 110 -6.25 7.67 13.65
N LEU A 111 -5.28 7.59 12.75
CA LEU A 111 -4.35 8.67 12.44
C LEU A 111 -4.18 8.77 10.94
N LEU A 112 -4.37 9.97 10.41
CA LEU A 112 -4.20 10.25 8.99
C LEU A 112 -3.59 11.64 8.86
N HIS A 113 -2.33 11.72 8.44
CA HIS A 113 -1.65 12.98 8.24
C HIS A 113 -1.26 13.17 6.79
N HIS A 114 -1.59 14.32 6.26
CA HIS A 114 -1.10 14.78 4.95
C HIS A 114 0.16 15.62 5.16
N LEU A 115 1.21 15.28 4.44
CA LEU A 115 2.51 15.95 4.54
C LEU A 115 2.98 16.40 3.16
N ASP A 116 3.39 17.66 3.05
CA ASP A 116 3.97 18.23 1.84
C ASP A 116 5.50 18.13 1.90
N THR A 117 6.02 16.92 1.92
CA THR A 117 7.45 16.65 2.00
C THR A 117 7.85 15.64 0.94
N VAL A 118 9.14 15.63 0.61
CA VAL A 118 9.66 14.64 -0.35
C VAL A 118 9.61 13.26 0.28
N LEU A 119 9.03 12.32 -0.45
CA LEU A 119 8.94 10.93 -0.08
C LEU A 119 9.97 10.13 -0.85
N GLU A 120 10.99 9.63 -0.15
CA GLU A 120 11.91 8.67 -0.74
C GLU A 120 11.31 7.28 -0.62
N GLY A 121 11.07 6.65 -1.75
CA GLY A 121 10.40 5.36 -1.73
C GLY A 121 10.53 4.60 -3.03
N CYS A 122 9.68 3.62 -3.14
CA CYS A 122 9.63 2.72 -4.29
C CYS A 122 8.25 2.72 -4.91
N ILE A 123 8.21 2.53 -6.21
CA ILE A 123 7.02 2.14 -6.94
C ILE A 123 7.13 0.64 -7.13
N LEU A 124 6.31 -0.12 -6.41
CA LEU A 124 6.25 -1.57 -6.55
C LEU A 124 4.96 -1.91 -7.27
N THR A 125 5.08 -2.61 -8.38
CA THR A 125 3.94 -3.04 -9.18
C THR A 125 3.84 -4.56 -9.10
N SER A 126 2.65 -5.06 -8.80
CA SER A 126 2.35 -6.48 -8.83
C SER A 126 1.26 -6.76 -9.86
N ASN A 127 1.06 -8.04 -10.15
CA ASN A 127 0.00 -8.44 -11.08
C ASN A 127 -1.41 -8.35 -10.47
N THR A 128 -1.54 -7.99 -9.20
CA THR A 128 -2.84 -7.75 -8.55
C THR A 128 -2.71 -6.70 -7.44
N ASN A 129 -2.60 -7.11 -6.19
CA ASN A 129 -2.48 -6.24 -5.02
C ASN A 129 -1.41 -6.81 -4.09
N PHE A 130 -1.15 -6.13 -2.99
CA PHE A 130 -0.20 -6.62 -1.98
C PHE A 130 -0.45 -5.90 -0.65
N PHE A 131 0.23 -6.36 0.42
CA PHE A 131 0.10 -5.74 1.74
C PHE A 131 1.33 -4.91 2.05
N ALA A 132 1.14 -3.61 2.26
CA ALA A 132 2.19 -2.67 2.62
C ALA A 132 1.90 -2.08 3.99
N GLY A 133 2.88 -2.17 4.91
CA GLY A 133 2.68 -1.75 6.29
C GLY A 133 1.57 -2.53 7.00
N GLY A 134 1.25 -3.70 6.49
CA GLY A 134 0.16 -4.54 6.99
C GLY A 134 -1.19 -4.30 6.34
N TYR A 135 -1.32 -3.36 5.42
CA TYR A 135 -2.61 -3.00 4.79
C TYR A 135 -2.65 -3.33 3.31
N LEU A 136 -3.81 -3.78 2.83
CA LEU A 136 -3.99 -4.14 1.43
C LEU A 136 -4.04 -2.88 0.57
N VAL A 137 -3.17 -2.84 -0.43
CA VAL A 137 -2.99 -1.71 -1.34
C VAL A 137 -2.85 -2.17 -2.79
N LYS A 138 -2.98 -1.23 -3.68
CA LYS A 138 -2.62 -1.40 -5.09
C LYS A 138 -2.37 -0.07 -5.79
#